data_bb0ed2ef0035529f3e03dce862581420
#
_entry.id   bb0ed2ef0035529f3e03dce862581420
#
_cell.length_a   1.000
_cell.length_b   1.000
_cell.length_c   1.000
_cell.angle_alpha   90.00
_cell.angle_beta   90.00
_cell.angle_gamma   90.00
#
_symmetry.space_group_name_H-M   'P 1'
#
loop_
_entity.id
_entity.type
_entity.pdbx_description
1 polymer ?
#
loop_
_entity_poly.entity_id
_entity_poly.type
_entity_poly.pdbx_seq_one_letter_code
_entity_poly.pdbx_strand_id
1 'polypeptide(L)'
;GIGTRDAVSACDGKVYKKGDKIMFGVPKVSGYLFVRTLTKDGKISTMPKENLASQEAVIVDIPDYDKKLFESMGVYSEVETHPLVVVELDGRRLCININDALSQGNIVSEYFKSEVEGVVDLTSDLLFVYALKLNNVAVDDDVIVRYMAHCDKNLVEKNQADPFTMADLKKEYAAKLEKALGDVDFSKVFRIESQSEMLQYDMDKQIFPLKGLWCPQIKTDQPDALAKIGFCKWDDCVFRFVNIPEFMNVSCETARAKGFYDMRKVGKVPTYNKPLATSYTYIRF
;
A
#
# COMPACT_ATOMS: atom_id res chain seq x y z
N GLY A 1 -9.32 -37.15 -2.14
CA GLY A 1 -8.47 -36.03 -1.70
C GLY A 1 -8.65 -34.85 -2.62
N ILE A 2 -8.38 -33.62 -2.16
CA ILE A 2 -8.40 -32.41 -2.95
C ILE A 2 -7.26 -32.49 -3.96
N GLY A 3 -7.54 -32.22 -5.26
CA GLY A 3 -6.53 -32.13 -6.29
C GLY A 3 -5.51 -31.02 -6.02
N THR A 4 -4.37 -31.05 -6.68
CA THR A 4 -3.32 -30.06 -6.51
C THR A 4 -2.88 -29.49 -7.86
N ARG A 5 -2.43 -28.24 -7.83
CA ARG A 5 -1.83 -27.54 -8.96
C ARG A 5 -0.33 -27.46 -8.81
N ASP A 6 0.39 -27.34 -9.92
CA ASP A 6 1.84 -27.14 -9.89
C ASP A 6 2.23 -25.70 -9.55
N ALA A 7 1.41 -24.74 -9.97
CA ALA A 7 1.68 -23.33 -9.80
C ALA A 7 0.40 -22.49 -9.79
N VAL A 8 0.48 -21.30 -9.22
CA VAL A 8 -0.55 -20.26 -9.31
C VAL A 8 0.07 -18.90 -9.61
N SER A 9 -0.64 -18.09 -10.42
CA SER A 9 -0.29 -16.69 -10.63
C SER A 9 -0.94 -15.83 -9.56
N ALA A 10 -0.18 -14.89 -9.00
CA ALA A 10 -0.67 -13.97 -8.00
C ALA A 10 -0.72 -12.52 -8.49
N CYS A 11 -1.37 -11.66 -7.70
CA CYS A 11 -1.60 -10.26 -8.07
C CYS A 11 -0.33 -9.40 -8.14
N ASP A 12 0.79 -9.88 -7.60
CA ASP A 12 2.11 -9.25 -7.74
C ASP A 12 2.82 -9.62 -9.07
N GLY A 13 2.17 -10.42 -9.92
CA GLY A 13 2.70 -10.90 -11.19
C GLY A 13 3.67 -12.08 -11.06
N LYS A 14 3.90 -12.57 -9.85
CA LYS A 14 4.73 -13.76 -9.63
C LYS A 14 3.92 -15.03 -9.83
N VAL A 15 4.57 -16.05 -10.39
CA VAL A 15 4.07 -17.43 -10.42
C VAL A 15 4.68 -18.17 -9.22
N TYR A 16 3.83 -18.57 -8.29
CA TYR A 16 4.22 -19.31 -7.09
C TYR A 16 4.11 -20.81 -7.34
N LYS A 17 5.13 -21.55 -6.91
CA LYS A 17 5.25 -23.00 -7.11
C LYS A 17 5.54 -23.71 -5.78
N LYS A 18 5.28 -25.00 -5.71
CA LYS A 18 5.76 -25.82 -4.60
C LYS A 18 7.27 -25.69 -4.45
N GLY A 19 7.74 -25.53 -3.23
CA GLY A 19 9.15 -25.30 -2.90
C GLY A 19 9.56 -23.83 -2.84
N ASP A 20 8.73 -22.90 -3.34
CA ASP A 20 9.00 -21.48 -3.23
C ASP A 20 8.85 -21.01 -1.78
N LYS A 21 9.65 -20.02 -1.41
CA LYS A 21 9.59 -19.38 -0.11
C LYS A 21 8.64 -18.20 -0.13
N ILE A 22 7.88 -18.05 0.93
CA ILE A 22 7.05 -16.89 1.22
C ILE A 22 7.54 -16.25 2.51
N MET A 23 7.65 -14.93 2.53
CA MET A 23 7.96 -14.16 3.73
C MET A 23 6.68 -13.54 4.29
N PHE A 24 6.44 -13.71 5.59
CA PHE A 24 5.38 -13.01 6.30
C PHE A 24 5.77 -11.56 6.55
N GLY A 25 4.79 -10.67 6.42
CA GLY A 25 4.95 -9.24 6.64
C GLY A 25 4.27 -8.76 7.92
N VAL A 26 4.21 -7.45 8.06
CA VAL A 26 3.44 -6.77 9.11
C VAL A 26 2.04 -6.47 8.56
N PRO A 27 0.97 -7.04 9.15
CA PRO A 27 -0.38 -6.80 8.67
C PRO A 27 -0.75 -5.30 8.72
N LYS A 28 -1.42 -4.81 7.67
CA LYS A 28 -1.93 -3.42 7.61
C LYS A 28 -3.06 -3.16 8.60
N VAL A 29 -3.84 -4.18 8.88
CA VAL A 29 -4.87 -4.20 9.93
C VAL A 29 -4.49 -5.25 10.98
N SER A 30 -5.19 -5.28 12.09
CA SER A 30 -4.89 -6.22 13.18
C SER A 30 -4.96 -7.67 12.72
N GLY A 31 -3.85 -8.39 12.81
CA GLY A 31 -3.76 -9.84 12.60
C GLY A 31 -3.61 -10.29 11.14
N TYR A 32 -3.33 -11.59 11.01
CA TYR A 32 -3.13 -12.26 9.73
C TYR A 32 -4.46 -12.79 9.19
N LEU A 33 -5.33 -11.89 8.75
CA LEU A 33 -6.72 -12.19 8.37
C LEU A 33 -6.85 -13.22 7.25
N PHE A 34 -5.88 -13.31 6.37
CA PHE A 34 -5.90 -14.19 5.20
C PHE A 34 -4.99 -15.39 5.33
N VAL A 35 -4.60 -15.70 6.56
CA VAL A 35 -3.81 -16.87 6.93
C VAL A 35 -4.57 -17.69 7.95
N ARG A 36 -4.65 -19.01 7.77
CA ARG A 36 -5.30 -19.92 8.71
C ARG A 36 -4.41 -21.13 8.97
N THR A 37 -4.38 -21.57 10.21
CA THR A 37 -3.73 -22.81 10.58
C THR A 37 -4.48 -23.99 9.99
N LEU A 38 -3.74 -24.96 9.44
CA LEU A 38 -4.23 -26.25 9.04
C LEU A 38 -4.00 -27.27 10.15
N THR A 39 -5.04 -28.00 10.50
CA THR A 39 -4.91 -29.13 11.42
C THR A 39 -4.22 -30.32 10.75
N LYS A 40 -3.77 -31.33 11.53
CA LYS A 40 -3.11 -32.52 10.98
C LYS A 40 -3.98 -33.31 10.02
N ASP A 41 -5.30 -33.27 10.21
CA ASP A 41 -6.29 -33.90 9.32
C ASP A 41 -6.73 -33.01 8.16
N GLY A 42 -6.04 -31.88 7.92
CA GLY A 42 -6.23 -31.00 6.76
C GLY A 42 -7.42 -30.04 6.85
N LYS A 43 -7.92 -29.80 8.05
CA LYS A 43 -9.01 -28.84 8.27
C LYS A 43 -8.49 -27.44 8.56
N ILE A 44 -9.18 -26.43 8.04
CA ILE A 44 -8.92 -25.05 8.37
C ILE A 44 -9.30 -24.77 9.81
N SER A 45 -8.41 -24.12 10.54
CA SER A 45 -8.57 -23.72 11.92
C SER A 45 -8.47 -22.20 12.06
N THR A 46 -7.90 -21.73 13.14
CA THR A 46 -7.87 -20.31 13.51
C THR A 46 -6.77 -19.53 12.80
N MET A 47 -6.93 -18.23 12.76
CA MET A 47 -5.88 -17.28 12.40
C MET A 47 -4.72 -17.34 13.41
N PRO A 48 -3.46 -17.33 12.97
CA PRO A 48 -2.32 -17.23 13.88
C PRO A 48 -2.40 -15.95 14.73
N LYS A 49 -2.16 -16.08 16.02
CA LYS A 49 -2.18 -14.95 16.96
C LYS A 49 -0.80 -14.33 17.16
N GLU A 50 0.26 -15.10 16.95
CA GLU A 50 1.63 -14.65 17.09
C GLU A 50 2.06 -13.74 15.94
N ASN A 51 3.10 -12.95 16.17
CA ASN A 51 3.73 -12.14 15.13
C ASN A 51 4.61 -13.04 14.25
N LEU A 52 4.25 -13.16 12.98
CA LEU A 52 5.00 -13.94 11.98
C LEU A 52 5.94 -13.08 11.13
N ALA A 53 5.98 -11.77 11.33
CA ALA A 53 6.74 -10.85 10.49
C ALA A 53 8.21 -11.29 10.34
N SER A 54 8.70 -11.22 9.10
CA SER A 54 10.06 -11.62 8.70
C SER A 54 10.38 -13.12 8.78
N GLN A 55 9.41 -13.96 9.12
CA GLN A 55 9.58 -15.42 9.06
C GLN A 55 9.31 -15.92 7.64
N GLU A 56 10.12 -16.86 7.19
CA GLU A 56 9.97 -17.51 5.89
C GLU A 56 9.27 -18.87 6.05
N ALA A 57 8.37 -19.17 5.14
CA ALA A 57 7.70 -20.45 5.01
C ALA A 57 7.85 -21.00 3.60
N VAL A 58 7.74 -22.29 3.45
CA VAL A 58 7.89 -22.99 2.14
C VAL A 58 6.53 -23.45 1.66
N ILE A 59 6.20 -23.19 0.41
CA ILE A 59 4.98 -23.71 -0.22
C ILE A 59 5.13 -25.22 -0.38
N VAL A 60 4.24 -25.96 0.25
CA VAL A 60 4.22 -27.44 0.20
C VAL A 60 3.06 -27.97 -0.62
N ASP A 61 2.01 -27.18 -0.81
CA ASP A 61 0.85 -27.57 -1.60
C ASP A 61 0.14 -26.36 -2.20
N ILE A 62 -0.49 -26.57 -3.36
CA ILE A 62 -1.32 -25.58 -4.03
C ILE A 62 -2.62 -26.29 -4.37
N PRO A 63 -3.65 -26.17 -3.51
CA PRO A 63 -4.89 -26.92 -3.71
C PRO A 63 -5.66 -26.45 -4.94
N ASP A 64 -6.23 -27.39 -5.68
CA ASP A 64 -7.28 -27.09 -6.63
C ASP A 64 -8.52 -26.55 -5.94
N TYR A 65 -9.44 -26.01 -6.73
CA TYR A 65 -10.71 -25.54 -6.16
C TYR A 65 -11.45 -26.70 -5.46
N ASP A 66 -11.73 -26.46 -4.19
CA ASP A 66 -12.61 -27.26 -3.37
C ASP A 66 -13.54 -26.32 -2.60
N LYS A 67 -14.84 -26.47 -2.79
CA LYS A 67 -15.84 -25.57 -2.22
C LYS A 67 -15.71 -25.43 -0.70
N LYS A 68 -15.56 -26.55 -0.01
CA LYS A 68 -15.48 -26.57 1.46
C LYS A 68 -14.21 -25.88 1.97
N LEU A 69 -13.08 -26.14 1.32
CA LEU A 69 -11.80 -25.53 1.67
C LEU A 69 -11.84 -24.01 1.44
N PHE A 70 -12.29 -23.58 0.27
CA PHE A 70 -12.34 -22.16 -0.09
C PHE A 70 -13.33 -21.38 0.79
N GLU A 71 -14.52 -21.92 1.04
CA GLU A 71 -15.48 -21.31 1.97
C GLU A 71 -14.91 -21.20 3.40
N SER A 72 -14.16 -22.18 3.85
CA SER A 72 -13.46 -22.13 5.15
C SER A 72 -12.42 -21.02 5.23
N MET A 73 -11.88 -20.60 4.08
CA MET A 73 -10.97 -19.46 3.95
C MET A 73 -11.71 -18.13 3.66
N GLY A 74 -13.03 -18.12 3.69
CA GLY A 74 -13.84 -16.94 3.42
C GLY A 74 -14.04 -16.63 1.93
N VAL A 75 -13.74 -17.57 1.04
CA VAL A 75 -13.90 -17.40 -0.42
C VAL A 75 -15.16 -18.11 -0.88
N TYR A 76 -16.20 -17.34 -1.19
CA TYR A 76 -17.51 -17.86 -1.59
C TYR A 76 -17.79 -17.77 -3.08
N SER A 77 -17.08 -16.90 -3.79
CA SER A 77 -17.20 -16.67 -5.23
C SER A 77 -15.88 -16.21 -5.81
N GLU A 78 -15.77 -16.15 -7.15
CA GLU A 78 -14.57 -15.67 -7.85
C GLU A 78 -13.28 -16.36 -7.40
N VAL A 79 -13.36 -17.68 -7.21
CA VAL A 79 -12.28 -18.51 -6.67
C VAL A 79 -10.97 -18.40 -7.45
N GLU A 80 -11.05 -18.10 -8.74
CA GLU A 80 -9.90 -17.93 -9.62
C GLU A 80 -9.06 -16.70 -9.25
N THR A 81 -9.68 -15.68 -8.63
CA THR A 81 -9.00 -14.47 -8.17
C THR A 81 -8.51 -14.57 -6.73
N HIS A 82 -8.85 -15.67 -6.05
CA HIS A 82 -8.47 -15.94 -4.66
C HIS A 82 -7.76 -17.28 -4.53
N PRO A 83 -6.60 -17.48 -5.24
CA PRO A 83 -5.88 -18.74 -5.15
C PRO A 83 -5.35 -18.98 -3.76
N LEU A 84 -5.36 -20.25 -3.36
CA LEU A 84 -4.84 -20.68 -2.07
C LEU A 84 -3.48 -21.38 -2.24
N VAL A 85 -2.61 -21.18 -1.26
CA VAL A 85 -1.38 -21.97 -1.10
C VAL A 85 -1.31 -22.48 0.32
N VAL A 86 -0.66 -23.63 0.48
CA VAL A 86 -0.35 -24.20 1.79
C VAL A 86 1.15 -24.12 1.99
N VAL A 87 1.54 -23.53 3.11
CA VAL A 87 2.94 -23.37 3.48
C VAL A 87 3.25 -24.14 4.75
N GLU A 88 4.52 -24.49 4.93
CA GLU A 88 5.03 -25.10 6.15
C GLU A 88 5.97 -24.12 6.87
N LEU A 89 5.72 -23.93 8.15
CA LEU A 89 6.50 -23.08 9.03
C LEU A 89 6.65 -23.80 10.38
N ASP A 90 7.89 -24.08 10.77
CA ASP A 90 8.22 -24.72 12.05
C ASP A 90 7.40 -25.99 12.34
N GLY A 91 7.26 -26.84 11.34
CA GLY A 91 6.57 -28.13 11.44
C GLY A 91 5.05 -28.06 11.44
N ARG A 92 4.46 -26.89 11.28
CA ARG A 92 3.01 -26.69 11.11
C ARG A 92 2.68 -26.21 9.71
N ARG A 93 1.45 -26.41 9.31
CA ARG A 93 0.93 -25.97 8.01
C ARG A 93 -0.03 -24.80 8.18
N LEU A 94 0.10 -23.84 7.28
CA LEU A 94 -0.76 -22.67 7.18
C LEU A 94 -1.34 -22.62 5.76
N CYS A 95 -2.63 -22.30 5.65
CA CYS A 95 -3.29 -22.04 4.39
C CYS A 95 -3.42 -20.51 4.19
N ILE A 96 -3.04 -20.03 3.03
CA ILE A 96 -2.97 -18.60 2.72
C ILE A 96 -3.80 -18.31 1.48
N ASN A 97 -4.72 -17.35 1.59
CA ASN A 97 -5.35 -16.68 0.46
C ASN A 97 -4.34 -15.63 -0.06
N ILE A 98 -3.60 -16.00 -1.10
CA ILE A 98 -2.35 -15.32 -1.44
C ILE A 98 -2.56 -13.88 -1.92
N ASN A 99 -3.56 -13.60 -2.74
CA ASN A 99 -3.78 -12.25 -3.25
C ASN A 99 -4.25 -11.28 -2.16
N ASP A 100 -5.17 -11.72 -1.31
CA ASP A 100 -5.64 -10.91 -0.20
C ASP A 100 -4.55 -10.74 0.87
N ALA A 101 -3.75 -11.78 1.10
CA ALA A 101 -2.61 -11.72 2.02
C ALA A 101 -1.54 -10.71 1.54
N LEU A 102 -1.24 -10.69 0.25
CA LEU A 102 -0.34 -9.68 -0.36
C LEU A 102 -0.90 -8.27 -0.20
N SER A 103 -2.18 -8.09 -0.52
CA SER A 103 -2.88 -6.80 -0.42
C SER A 103 -2.88 -6.24 1.00
N GLN A 104 -3.04 -7.09 2.01
CA GLN A 104 -3.13 -6.69 3.42
C GLN A 104 -1.80 -6.77 4.19
N GLY A 105 -0.70 -7.05 3.50
CA GLY A 105 0.62 -7.12 4.11
C GLY A 105 0.85 -8.35 4.99
N ASN A 106 -0.02 -9.35 4.95
CA ASN A 106 0.18 -10.62 5.68
C ASN A 106 1.41 -11.35 5.16
N ILE A 107 1.65 -11.28 3.87
CA ILE A 107 2.88 -11.74 3.21
C ILE A 107 3.46 -10.60 2.37
N VAL A 108 4.76 -10.68 2.12
CA VAL A 108 5.50 -9.67 1.36
C VAL A 108 5.89 -10.25 0.01
N SER A 109 5.61 -9.51 -1.06
CA SER A 109 6.11 -9.85 -2.39
C SER A 109 7.62 -9.59 -2.46
N GLU A 110 8.37 -10.51 -3.08
CA GLU A 110 9.80 -10.29 -3.36
C GLU A 110 10.04 -9.12 -4.31
N TYR A 111 9.01 -8.71 -5.08
CA TYR A 111 9.07 -7.56 -5.96
C TYR A 111 8.83 -6.24 -5.24
N PHE A 112 8.31 -6.30 -4.02
CA PHE A 112 8.07 -5.13 -3.19
C PHE A 112 9.21 -4.97 -2.19
N LYS A 113 10.26 -4.26 -2.60
CA LYS A 113 11.36 -3.90 -1.71
C LYS A 113 11.37 -2.39 -1.53
N SER A 114 11.35 -1.93 -0.28
CA SER A 114 11.73 -0.55 0.02
C SER A 114 13.24 -0.45 -0.16
N GLU A 115 13.69 0.24 -1.20
CA GLU A 115 15.11 0.42 -1.49
C GLU A 115 15.73 1.53 -0.65
N VAL A 116 14.92 2.28 0.09
CA VAL A 116 15.36 3.44 0.87
C VAL A 116 15.14 3.18 2.35
N GLU A 117 16.23 3.09 3.11
CA GLU A 117 16.19 3.01 4.56
C GLU A 117 15.65 4.29 5.19
N GLY A 118 14.89 4.16 6.28
CA GLY A 118 14.39 5.30 7.04
C GLY A 118 13.28 6.10 6.34
N VAL A 119 12.65 5.53 5.32
CA VAL A 119 11.50 6.15 4.64
C VAL A 119 10.33 6.27 5.59
N VAL A 120 9.71 7.42 5.60
CA VAL A 120 8.51 7.74 6.36
C VAL A 120 7.38 8.09 5.42
N ASP A 121 6.17 7.60 5.71
CA ASP A 121 4.99 8.01 4.95
C ASP A 121 4.74 9.50 5.13
N LEU A 122 4.58 10.22 4.01
CA LEU A 122 4.23 11.63 4.06
C LEU A 122 2.78 11.77 4.49
N THR A 123 2.57 12.55 5.54
CA THR A 123 1.25 12.91 6.06
C THR A 123 0.98 14.38 5.83
N SER A 124 -0.28 14.77 5.93
CA SER A 124 -0.71 16.17 5.74
C SER A 124 -0.02 17.14 6.69
N ASP A 125 0.13 16.77 7.96
CA ASP A 125 0.81 17.56 8.97
C ASP A 125 2.32 17.69 8.71
N LEU A 126 2.98 16.62 8.28
CA LEU A 126 4.40 16.67 7.90
C LEU A 126 4.61 17.55 6.68
N LEU A 127 3.79 17.43 5.65
CA LEU A 127 3.86 18.29 4.48
C LEU A 127 3.74 19.78 4.88
N PHE A 128 2.78 20.09 5.74
CA PHE A 128 2.57 21.47 6.23
C PHE A 128 3.80 22.01 6.99
N VAL A 129 4.36 21.20 7.90
CA VAL A 129 5.56 21.57 8.67
C VAL A 129 6.76 21.83 7.75
N TYR A 130 7.00 20.95 6.78
CA TYR A 130 8.08 21.14 5.81
C TYR A 130 7.86 22.36 4.91
N ALA A 131 6.61 22.62 4.51
CA ALA A 131 6.26 23.82 3.76
C ALA A 131 6.52 25.13 4.56
N LEU A 132 6.17 25.15 5.83
CA LEU A 132 6.45 26.28 6.72
C LEU A 132 7.95 26.54 6.82
N LYS A 133 8.72 25.49 7.06
CA LYS A 133 10.18 25.58 7.22
C LYS A 133 10.87 26.02 5.93
N LEU A 134 10.49 25.43 4.81
CA LEU A 134 11.07 25.73 3.51
C LEU A 134 10.81 27.18 3.07
N ASN A 135 9.65 27.71 3.42
CA ASN A 135 9.24 29.07 3.06
C ASN A 135 9.51 30.10 4.15
N ASN A 136 10.15 29.74 5.25
CA ASN A 136 10.44 30.59 6.41
C ASN A 136 9.20 31.33 6.93
N VAL A 137 8.08 30.64 7.04
CA VAL A 137 6.82 31.21 7.52
C VAL A 137 6.87 31.38 9.02
N ALA A 138 6.55 32.59 9.50
CA ALA A 138 6.44 32.85 10.93
C ALA A 138 5.20 32.17 11.52
N VAL A 139 5.37 31.59 12.70
CA VAL A 139 4.28 30.91 13.41
C VAL A 139 3.46 31.94 14.18
N ASP A 140 2.22 32.12 13.77
CA ASP A 140 1.19 32.93 14.44
C ASP A 140 -0.03 32.03 14.77
N ASP A 141 -1.07 32.61 15.35
CA ASP A 141 -2.29 31.90 15.71
C ASP A 141 -2.97 31.24 14.50
N ASP A 142 -2.97 31.91 13.36
CA ASP A 142 -3.55 31.36 12.12
C ASP A 142 -2.78 30.12 11.66
N VAL A 143 -1.48 30.17 11.68
CA VAL A 143 -0.61 29.02 11.35
C VAL A 143 -0.85 27.85 12.30
N ILE A 144 -1.00 28.12 13.59
CA ILE A 144 -1.31 27.07 14.59
C ILE A 144 -2.65 26.40 14.30
N VAL A 145 -3.68 27.18 13.99
CA VAL A 145 -5.02 26.65 13.66
C VAL A 145 -4.97 25.82 12.37
N ARG A 146 -4.24 26.26 11.38
CA ARG A 146 -4.02 25.48 10.13
C ARG A 146 -3.27 24.18 10.41
N TYR A 147 -2.25 24.21 11.26
CA TYR A 147 -1.54 23.00 11.68
C TYR A 147 -2.47 22.00 12.39
N MET A 148 -3.32 22.49 13.29
CA MET A 148 -4.34 21.68 13.93
C MET A 148 -5.22 20.94 12.90
N ALA A 149 -5.68 21.66 11.88
CA ALA A 149 -6.49 21.09 10.81
C ALA A 149 -5.73 20.04 9.96
N HIS A 150 -4.43 20.21 9.77
CA HIS A 150 -3.59 19.20 9.10
C HIS A 150 -3.36 17.96 9.95
N CYS A 151 -3.31 18.09 11.26
CA CYS A 151 -3.22 16.94 12.17
C CYS A 151 -4.52 16.15 12.29
N ASP A 152 -5.64 16.88 12.37
CA ASP A 152 -7.01 16.34 12.43
C ASP A 152 -7.98 17.33 11.79
N LYS A 153 -8.51 16.97 10.62
CA LYS A 153 -9.42 17.82 9.83
C LYS A 153 -10.63 18.33 10.60
N ASN A 154 -11.13 17.53 11.55
CA ASN A 154 -12.35 17.83 12.28
C ASN A 154 -12.10 18.59 13.58
N LEU A 155 -10.85 18.70 14.01
CA LEU A 155 -10.51 19.24 15.32
C LEU A 155 -10.96 20.70 15.48
N VAL A 156 -10.69 21.54 14.49
CA VAL A 156 -11.06 22.95 14.51
C VAL A 156 -12.57 23.13 14.39
N GLU A 157 -13.18 22.48 13.41
CA GLU A 157 -14.62 22.57 13.16
C GLU A 157 -15.43 22.13 14.39
N LYS A 158 -15.00 21.04 15.02
CA LYS A 158 -15.66 20.45 16.18
C LYS A 158 -15.60 21.34 17.44
N ASN A 159 -14.55 22.14 17.59
CA ASN A 159 -14.27 22.91 18.81
C ASN A 159 -14.32 24.43 18.63
N GLN A 160 -14.51 24.95 17.41
CA GLN A 160 -14.43 26.38 17.11
C GLN A 160 -15.44 27.24 17.89
N ALA A 161 -16.55 26.67 18.32
CA ALA A 161 -17.58 27.36 19.10
C ALA A 161 -17.23 27.51 20.59
N ASP A 162 -16.25 26.77 21.09
CA ASP A 162 -15.79 26.80 22.48
C ASP A 162 -14.42 27.54 22.57
N PRO A 163 -14.41 28.84 23.01
CA PRO A 163 -13.16 29.58 23.06
C PRO A 163 -12.16 29.05 24.10
N PHE A 164 -12.64 28.39 25.16
CA PHE A 164 -11.77 27.86 26.20
C PHE A 164 -11.05 26.61 25.70
N THR A 165 -11.79 25.66 25.10
CA THR A 165 -11.19 24.49 24.46
C THR A 165 -10.24 24.87 23.33
N MET A 166 -10.60 25.85 22.50
CA MET A 166 -9.73 26.37 21.45
C MET A 166 -8.43 26.97 21.98
N ALA A 167 -8.48 27.71 23.08
CA ALA A 167 -7.28 28.27 23.70
C ALA A 167 -6.34 27.19 24.20
N ASP A 168 -6.85 26.13 24.83
CA ASP A 168 -6.07 24.99 25.30
C ASP A 168 -5.45 24.20 24.13
N LEU A 169 -6.23 23.96 23.07
CA LEU A 169 -5.75 23.28 21.87
C LEU A 169 -4.67 24.07 21.15
N LYS A 170 -4.82 25.38 21.00
CA LYS A 170 -3.80 26.25 20.39
C LYS A 170 -2.49 26.17 21.16
N LYS A 171 -2.52 26.16 22.49
CA LYS A 171 -1.34 26.03 23.33
C LYS A 171 -0.65 24.67 23.16
N GLU A 172 -1.43 23.59 23.15
CA GLU A 172 -0.94 22.23 22.94
C GLU A 172 -0.29 22.08 21.56
N TYR A 173 -0.97 22.53 20.51
CA TYR A 173 -0.49 22.38 19.12
C TYR A 173 0.62 23.36 18.77
N ALA A 174 0.71 24.53 19.43
CA ALA A 174 1.86 25.40 19.33
C ALA A 174 3.15 24.70 19.78
N ALA A 175 3.09 23.98 20.89
CA ALA A 175 4.22 23.19 21.38
C ALA A 175 4.56 22.01 20.45
N LYS A 176 3.56 21.32 19.92
CA LYS A 176 3.76 20.24 18.94
C LYS A 176 4.38 20.76 17.65
N LEU A 177 3.92 21.91 17.15
CA LEU A 177 4.45 22.52 15.93
C LEU A 177 5.90 22.97 16.12
N GLU A 178 6.24 23.59 17.25
CA GLU A 178 7.60 23.98 17.56
C GLU A 178 8.56 22.79 17.55
N LYS A 179 8.15 21.69 18.18
CA LYS A 179 8.92 20.43 18.15
C LYS A 179 9.05 19.88 16.72
N ALA A 180 7.97 19.84 15.97
CA ALA A 180 7.97 19.33 14.60
C ALA A 180 8.87 20.18 13.68
N LEU A 181 8.85 21.48 13.82
CA LEU A 181 9.75 22.38 13.07
C LEU A 181 11.23 22.15 13.43
N GLY A 182 11.52 21.86 14.70
CA GLY A 182 12.87 21.50 15.14
C GLY A 182 13.35 20.16 14.61
N ASP A 183 12.44 19.24 14.32
CA ASP A 183 12.75 17.90 13.80
C ASP A 183 12.85 17.85 12.27
N VAL A 184 12.64 18.98 11.57
CA VAL A 184 12.73 19.02 10.10
C VAL A 184 14.14 18.65 9.63
N ASP A 185 14.21 17.68 8.74
CA ASP A 185 15.42 17.21 8.10
C ASP A 185 15.19 17.04 6.60
N PHE A 186 15.75 17.97 5.79
CA PHE A 186 15.60 17.97 4.34
C PHE A 186 16.34 16.83 3.63
N SER A 187 17.18 16.07 4.33
CA SER A 187 17.78 14.85 3.78
C SER A 187 16.84 13.66 3.85
N LYS A 188 15.75 13.78 4.60
CA LYS A 188 14.80 12.70 4.81
C LYS A 188 14.00 12.40 3.55
N VAL A 189 13.81 11.10 3.29
CA VAL A 189 12.97 10.62 2.19
C VAL A 189 11.59 10.27 2.72
N PHE A 190 10.59 10.81 2.05
CA PHE A 190 9.18 10.50 2.32
C PHE A 190 8.60 9.64 1.21
N ARG A 191 7.55 8.91 1.54
CA ARG A 191 6.81 8.06 0.63
C ARG A 191 5.37 8.53 0.52
N ILE A 192 4.88 8.59 -0.71
CA ILE A 192 3.46 8.81 -1.02
C ILE A 192 2.91 7.57 -1.68
N GLU A 193 1.85 7.00 -1.13
CA GLU A 193 1.09 5.92 -1.76
C GLU A 193 0.08 6.52 -2.72
N SER A 194 0.06 6.03 -3.96
CA SER A 194 -0.82 6.50 -5.01
C SER A 194 -1.42 5.33 -5.77
N GLN A 195 -2.54 5.57 -6.46
CA GLN A 195 -3.06 4.68 -7.47
C GLN A 195 -2.87 5.32 -8.84
N SER A 196 -2.35 4.53 -9.78
CA SER A 196 -2.12 4.95 -11.15
C SER A 196 -2.73 3.96 -12.11
N GLU A 197 -3.25 4.44 -13.23
CA GLU A 197 -3.68 3.57 -14.32
C GLU A 197 -2.46 3.00 -15.02
N MET A 198 -2.39 1.67 -15.10
CA MET A 198 -1.37 0.98 -15.88
C MET A 198 -1.81 0.96 -17.34
N LEU A 199 -1.00 1.52 -18.22
CA LEU A 199 -1.21 1.45 -19.65
C LEU A 199 -0.63 0.14 -20.21
N GLN A 200 -0.83 -0.10 -21.51
CA GLN A 200 -0.36 -1.33 -22.16
C GLN A 200 1.16 -1.48 -22.00
N TYR A 201 1.60 -2.70 -21.68
CA TYR A 201 3.00 -3.03 -21.53
C TYR A 201 3.78 -2.83 -22.84
N ASP A 202 4.88 -2.09 -22.75
CA ASP A 202 5.82 -1.91 -23.85
C ASP A 202 6.90 -3.01 -23.76
N MET A 203 6.83 -3.97 -24.67
CA MET A 203 7.73 -5.11 -24.69
C MET A 203 9.17 -4.74 -25.07
N ASP A 204 9.36 -3.72 -25.88
CA ASP A 204 10.67 -3.29 -26.33
C ASP A 204 11.44 -2.56 -25.22
N LYS A 205 10.74 -1.70 -24.50
CA LYS A 205 11.31 -0.94 -23.37
C LYS A 205 11.23 -1.67 -22.04
N GLN A 206 10.44 -2.75 -21.97
CA GLN A 206 10.14 -3.49 -20.74
C GLN A 206 9.60 -2.58 -19.62
N ILE A 207 8.60 -1.80 -19.95
CA ILE A 207 7.95 -0.87 -19.01
C ILE A 207 6.43 -0.98 -19.08
N PHE A 208 5.77 -0.69 -17.95
CA PHE A 208 4.40 -0.25 -17.92
C PHE A 208 4.38 1.27 -17.85
N PRO A 209 3.90 1.98 -18.88
CA PRO A 209 3.59 3.39 -18.73
C PRO A 209 2.43 3.55 -17.74
N LEU A 210 2.51 4.55 -16.88
CA LEU A 210 1.46 4.90 -15.94
C LEU A 210 0.77 6.18 -16.39
N LYS A 211 -0.53 6.25 -16.20
CA LYS A 211 -1.31 7.45 -16.45
C LYS A 211 -1.69 8.09 -15.13
N GLY A 212 -1.17 9.29 -14.89
CA GLY A 212 -1.48 10.11 -13.76
C GLY A 212 -0.95 9.60 -12.42
N LEU A 213 -0.77 10.49 -11.48
CA LEU A 213 -0.67 10.18 -10.06
C LEU A 213 -2.04 10.48 -9.45
N TRP A 214 -2.78 9.44 -9.09
CA TRP A 214 -4.02 9.60 -8.37
C TRP A 214 -3.85 9.09 -6.95
N CYS A 215 -4.03 9.99 -5.98
CA CYS A 215 -3.94 9.69 -4.57
C CYS A 215 -5.09 10.38 -3.86
N PRO A 216 -5.82 9.70 -2.97
CA PRO A 216 -6.91 10.33 -2.22
C PRO A 216 -6.48 11.57 -1.43
N GLN A 217 -5.21 11.64 -1.04
CA GLN A 217 -4.63 12.75 -0.31
C GLN A 217 -4.18 13.89 -1.24
N ILE A 218 -3.81 13.58 -2.48
CA ILE A 218 -3.35 14.58 -3.46
C ILE A 218 -4.49 14.89 -4.42
N LYS A 219 -5.09 16.05 -4.22
CA LYS A 219 -6.15 16.55 -5.10
C LYS A 219 -5.54 17.32 -6.25
N THR A 220 -5.79 16.86 -7.45
CA THR A 220 -5.51 17.59 -8.68
C THR A 220 -6.78 17.55 -9.54
N ASP A 221 -7.18 18.70 -10.07
CA ASP A 221 -8.38 18.79 -10.92
C ASP A 221 -8.19 18.01 -12.24
N GLN A 222 -6.94 17.80 -12.63
CA GLN A 222 -6.56 17.09 -13.83
C GLN A 222 -5.33 16.21 -13.53
N PRO A 223 -5.50 14.90 -13.34
CA PRO A 223 -4.37 13.99 -13.10
C PRO A 223 -3.26 14.08 -14.15
N ASP A 224 -3.64 14.32 -15.41
CA ASP A 224 -2.66 14.51 -16.49
C ASP A 224 -1.94 15.86 -16.45
N ALA A 225 -2.49 16.86 -15.75
CA ALA A 225 -1.84 18.16 -15.58
C ALA A 225 -0.59 18.06 -14.69
N LEU A 226 -0.55 17.09 -13.77
CA LEU A 226 0.62 16.82 -12.96
C LEU A 226 1.84 16.47 -13.84
N ALA A 227 1.64 15.63 -14.86
CA ALA A 227 2.67 15.26 -15.81
C ALA A 227 3.14 16.46 -16.67
N LYS A 228 2.30 17.49 -16.85
CA LYS A 228 2.61 18.66 -17.67
C LYS A 228 3.29 19.77 -16.89
N ILE A 229 2.77 20.10 -15.69
CA ILE A 229 3.19 21.28 -14.92
C ILE A 229 3.71 20.96 -13.52
N GLY A 230 3.45 19.76 -13.01
CA GLY A 230 3.98 19.29 -11.74
C GLY A 230 3.34 19.83 -10.48
N PHE A 231 2.28 20.62 -10.58
CA PHE A 231 1.62 21.20 -9.40
C PHE A 231 0.58 20.25 -8.82
N CYS A 232 0.63 20.10 -7.50
CA CYS A 232 -0.32 19.33 -6.71
C CYS A 232 -0.84 20.16 -5.55
N LYS A 233 -2.06 19.85 -5.12
CA LYS A 233 -2.64 20.40 -3.91
C LYS A 233 -2.99 19.27 -2.95
N TRP A 234 -2.52 19.40 -1.72
CA TRP A 234 -2.89 18.52 -0.62
C TRP A 234 -3.37 19.39 0.54
N ASP A 235 -4.68 19.37 0.80
CA ASP A 235 -5.36 20.31 1.67
C ASP A 235 -5.09 21.77 1.23
N ASP A 236 -4.50 22.61 2.06
CA ASP A 236 -4.14 23.99 1.73
C ASP A 236 -2.68 24.13 1.26
N CYS A 237 -1.93 23.05 1.19
CA CYS A 237 -0.55 23.06 0.69
C CYS A 237 -0.50 22.87 -0.82
N VAL A 238 0.19 23.76 -1.50
CA VAL A 238 0.49 23.64 -2.93
C VAL A 238 1.97 23.36 -3.10
N PHE A 239 2.30 22.32 -3.86
CA PHE A 239 3.67 21.91 -4.11
C PHE A 239 3.86 21.46 -5.56
N ARG A 240 5.11 21.33 -5.98
CA ARG A 240 5.47 20.95 -7.32
C ARG A 240 6.48 19.82 -7.33
N PHE A 241 6.24 18.80 -8.14
CA PHE A 241 7.26 17.82 -8.50
C PHE A 241 8.16 18.38 -9.61
N VAL A 242 9.47 18.21 -9.47
CA VAL A 242 10.44 18.76 -10.44
C VAL A 242 10.94 17.71 -11.44
N ASN A 243 10.70 16.43 -11.20
CA ASN A 243 11.19 15.33 -12.04
C ASN A 243 10.09 14.32 -12.41
N ILE A 244 8.89 14.80 -12.68
CA ILE A 244 7.69 13.99 -12.95
C ILE A 244 7.88 12.91 -14.03
N PRO A 245 8.57 13.12 -15.14
CA PRO A 245 8.70 12.09 -16.18
C PRO A 245 9.21 10.75 -15.68
N GLU A 246 10.02 10.73 -14.62
CA GLU A 246 10.56 9.52 -14.02
C GLU A 246 9.50 8.69 -13.27
N PHE A 247 8.39 9.30 -12.88
CA PHE A 247 7.31 8.60 -12.18
C PHE A 247 6.34 7.86 -13.11
N MET A 248 6.37 8.18 -14.40
CA MET A 248 5.33 7.76 -15.34
C MET A 248 5.62 6.44 -16.03
N ASN A 249 6.73 5.79 -15.71
CA ASN A 249 7.12 4.51 -16.27
C ASN A 249 7.63 3.60 -15.17
N VAL A 250 7.14 2.36 -15.18
CA VAL A 250 7.61 1.33 -14.25
C VAL A 250 8.29 0.22 -15.04
N SER A 251 9.56 0.02 -14.77
CA SER A 251 10.32 -1.10 -15.33
C SER A 251 9.75 -2.42 -14.84
N CYS A 252 9.53 -3.34 -15.74
CA CYS A 252 9.00 -4.66 -15.43
C CYS A 252 9.50 -5.69 -16.44
N GLU A 253 10.13 -6.74 -15.95
CA GLU A 253 10.57 -7.85 -16.79
C GLU A 253 9.38 -8.49 -17.52
N THR A 254 9.62 -8.94 -18.76
CA THR A 254 8.59 -9.51 -19.63
C THR A 254 7.84 -10.70 -18.96
N ALA A 255 8.56 -11.57 -18.29
CA ALA A 255 7.95 -12.71 -17.61
C ALA A 255 6.97 -12.28 -16.49
N ARG A 256 7.34 -11.26 -15.71
CA ARG A 256 6.48 -10.70 -14.67
C ARG A 256 5.28 -9.96 -15.28
N ALA A 257 5.50 -9.18 -16.32
CA ALA A 257 4.42 -8.51 -17.04
C ALA A 257 3.40 -9.51 -17.59
N LYS A 258 3.88 -10.63 -18.18
CA LYS A 258 3.00 -11.72 -18.60
C LYS A 258 2.17 -12.27 -17.45
N GLY A 259 2.76 -12.43 -16.26
CA GLY A 259 2.05 -12.88 -15.06
C GLY A 259 0.86 -11.97 -14.71
N PHE A 260 1.02 -10.65 -14.79
CA PHE A 260 -0.08 -9.70 -14.59
C PHE A 260 -1.21 -9.88 -15.63
N TYR A 261 -0.86 -10.06 -16.90
CA TYR A 261 -1.85 -10.30 -17.96
C TYR A 261 -2.57 -11.62 -17.77
N ASP A 262 -1.85 -12.69 -17.42
CA ASP A 262 -2.44 -14.00 -17.16
C ASP A 262 -3.41 -13.96 -15.97
N MET A 263 -3.03 -13.26 -14.90
CA MET A 263 -3.90 -13.04 -13.74
C MET A 263 -5.20 -12.32 -14.11
N ARG A 264 -5.13 -11.32 -14.99
CA ARG A 264 -6.32 -10.58 -15.46
C ARG A 264 -7.24 -11.41 -16.34
N LYS A 265 -6.71 -12.37 -17.09
CA LYS A 265 -7.53 -13.30 -17.90
C LYS A 265 -8.34 -14.27 -17.03
N VAL A 266 -7.76 -14.70 -15.92
CA VAL A 266 -8.40 -15.60 -14.95
C VAL A 266 -9.44 -14.85 -14.12
N GLY A 267 -9.14 -13.60 -13.75
CA GLY A 267 -10.05 -12.76 -13.00
C GLY A 267 -11.20 -12.25 -13.86
N LYS A 268 -12.42 -12.38 -13.36
CA LYS A 268 -13.60 -11.70 -13.93
C LYS A 268 -13.57 -10.22 -13.59
N VAL A 269 -12.49 -9.54 -14.01
CA VAL A 269 -12.40 -8.09 -13.85
C VAL A 269 -13.43 -7.48 -14.79
N PRO A 270 -14.39 -6.70 -14.30
CA PRO A 270 -15.36 -6.03 -15.18
C PRO A 270 -14.60 -5.20 -16.22
N THR A 271 -15.05 -5.26 -17.48
CA THR A 271 -14.35 -4.62 -18.60
C THR A 271 -14.25 -3.10 -18.47
N TYR A 272 -15.09 -2.49 -17.65
CA TYR A 272 -15.03 -1.05 -17.34
C TYR A 272 -13.99 -0.69 -16.27
N ASN A 273 -13.44 -1.67 -15.55
CA ASN A 273 -12.40 -1.41 -14.58
C ASN A 273 -11.05 -1.31 -15.28
N LYS A 274 -10.49 -0.11 -15.24
CA LYS A 274 -9.13 0.13 -15.70
C LYS A 274 -8.13 -0.58 -14.79
N PRO A 275 -7.03 -1.11 -15.33
CA PRO A 275 -6.00 -1.70 -14.48
C PRO A 275 -5.33 -0.61 -13.66
N LEU A 276 -5.52 -0.66 -12.35
CA LEU A 276 -4.89 0.25 -11.41
C LEU A 276 -3.73 -0.46 -10.72
N ALA A 277 -2.63 0.25 -10.56
CA ALA A 277 -1.51 -0.17 -9.74
C ALA A 277 -1.41 0.72 -8.51
N THR A 278 -1.17 0.13 -7.35
CA THR A 278 -0.69 0.88 -6.20
C THR A 278 0.78 1.17 -6.45
N SER A 279 1.12 2.45 -6.46
CA SER A 279 2.49 2.93 -6.63
C SER A 279 2.95 3.70 -5.40
N TYR A 280 4.24 3.62 -5.15
CA TYR A 280 4.89 4.38 -4.09
C TYR A 280 5.86 5.36 -4.71
N THR A 281 5.65 6.64 -4.45
CA THR A 281 6.52 7.72 -4.89
C THR A 281 7.38 8.16 -3.72
N TYR A 282 8.69 8.16 -3.92
CA TYR A 282 9.67 8.62 -2.94
C TYR A 282 10.06 10.05 -3.25
N ILE A 283 9.93 10.93 -2.27
CA ILE A 283 10.19 12.36 -2.43
C ILE A 283 11.12 12.92 -1.36
N ARG A 284 11.83 13.97 -1.71
CA ARG A 284 12.53 14.88 -0.78
C ARG A 284 12.13 16.32 -1.08
N PHE A 285 12.16 17.12 -0.06
CA PHE A 285 11.94 18.55 -0.18
C PHE A 285 13.24 19.29 -0.48
#